data_184db02dbbe77d7db91100fafc8f6fee
#
_entry.id   184db02dbbe77d7db91100fafc8f6fee
#
_cell.length_a   1.000
_cell.length_b   1.000
_cell.length_c   1.000
_cell.angle_alpha   90.00
_cell.angle_beta   90.00
_cell.angle_gamma   90.00
#
_symmetry.space_group_name_H-M   'P 1'
#
loop_
_entity.id
_entity.type
_entity.pdbx_description
1 polymer ?
#
loop_
_entity_poly.entity_id
_entity_poly.type
_entity_poly.pdbx_seq_one_letter_code
_entity_poly.pdbx_strand_id
1 'polypeptide(L)'
;FFSIKIKNKKILFEVLPTADIAEISKIDFDDKYKFKQILKSDNLPRAEGGCFRKAQKALFYAKELGFPLVVKPKLGSLSKHITCNIQNEADLKKAIHIAQIINPEFIVEKFIKGDVHRVTLVDHKMAGCCLREAPNVIGDGMHTITELIGIKNEHPWRGETHHKNFTLHKIIIDENTQFFLAKQGLTMESVLPTGTKAYLHSKIILKCGADIHDKTDEVHPDNIALFQKISRLCDTPLVGLDFICQDISRPHHQQKCAVLEANSLPYIDMHHYPVTGQPRNVAGLIMDYVFGEGL
;
A
#
# COMPACT_ATOMS: atom_id res chain seq x y z
N PHE A 1 -6.66 -17.66 16.08
CA PHE A 1 -5.39 -17.78 16.82
C PHE A 1 -4.88 -19.19 16.76
N PHE A 2 -3.58 -19.35 16.59
CA PHE A 2 -2.88 -20.64 16.74
C PHE A 2 -1.53 -20.41 17.42
N SER A 3 -0.91 -21.44 17.94
CA SER A 3 0.42 -21.33 18.55
C SER A 3 1.38 -22.31 17.90
N ILE A 4 2.61 -21.86 17.69
CA ILE A 4 3.72 -22.70 17.27
C ILE A 4 4.66 -22.87 18.46
N LYS A 5 5.03 -24.12 18.77
CA LYS A 5 6.02 -24.46 19.80
C LYS A 5 7.23 -25.11 19.16
N ILE A 6 8.40 -24.50 19.35
CA ILE A 6 9.68 -25.04 18.88
C ILE A 6 10.63 -25.07 20.08
N LYS A 7 11.16 -26.24 20.40
CA LYS A 7 11.96 -26.47 21.62
C LYS A 7 11.19 -25.98 22.86
N ASN A 8 11.71 -25.01 23.59
CA ASN A 8 11.11 -24.47 24.82
C ASN A 8 10.32 -23.15 24.59
N LYS A 9 10.28 -22.67 23.36
CA LYS A 9 9.60 -21.41 23.03
C LYS A 9 8.25 -21.68 22.40
N LYS A 10 7.20 -21.04 22.90
CA LYS A 10 5.84 -21.10 22.37
C LYS A 10 5.40 -19.67 22.02
N ILE A 11 5.03 -19.44 20.78
CA ILE A 11 4.59 -18.14 20.26
C ILE A 11 3.14 -18.25 19.81
N LEU A 12 2.35 -17.25 20.16
CA LEU A 12 0.96 -17.10 19.70
C LEU A 12 0.93 -16.33 18.40
N PHE A 13 0.11 -16.80 17.46
CA PHE A 13 -0.10 -16.19 16.16
C PHE A 13 -1.57 -15.80 15.97
N GLU A 14 -1.79 -14.60 15.50
CA GLU A 14 -3.02 -14.14 14.87
C GLU A 14 -2.69 -13.76 13.43
N VAL A 15 -2.60 -14.74 12.51
CA VAL A 15 -2.03 -14.54 11.17
C VAL A 15 -0.50 -14.39 11.21
N LEU A 16 0.03 -13.46 12.00
CA LEU A 16 1.45 -13.23 12.29
C LEU A 16 1.71 -13.40 13.81
N PRO A 17 2.98 -13.52 14.24
CA PRO A 17 3.30 -13.59 15.67
C PRO A 17 2.88 -12.30 16.37
N THR A 18 1.90 -12.40 17.26
CA THR A 18 1.25 -11.22 17.85
C THR A 18 1.65 -10.98 19.30
N ALA A 19 1.75 -12.04 20.10
CA ALA A 19 1.84 -11.89 21.56
C ALA A 19 3.12 -11.17 22.02
N ASP A 20 4.25 -11.41 21.34
CA ASP A 20 5.54 -10.83 21.73
C ASP A 20 5.92 -9.60 20.90
N ILE A 21 5.25 -9.38 19.76
CA ILE A 21 5.59 -8.32 18.81
C ILE A 21 4.55 -7.20 18.87
N ALA A 22 3.28 -7.51 19.04
CA ALA A 22 2.22 -6.51 19.17
C ALA A 22 2.28 -5.77 20.53
N GLU A 23 2.69 -6.42 21.60
CA GLU A 23 2.91 -5.77 22.90
C GLU A 23 4.11 -4.81 22.89
N ILE A 24 5.04 -4.96 21.96
CA ILE A 24 6.22 -4.10 21.81
C ILE A 24 5.85 -2.78 21.13
N SER A 25 4.86 -2.79 20.23
CA SER A 25 4.45 -1.55 19.56
C SER A 25 3.65 -0.65 20.51
N LYS A 26 4.31 0.31 21.11
CA LYS A 26 3.67 1.40 21.89
C LYS A 26 2.86 2.37 21.03
N ILE A 27 2.83 2.16 19.71
CA ILE A 27 2.24 3.05 18.74
C ILE A 27 1.02 2.39 18.14
N ASP A 28 -0.11 3.07 18.27
CA ASP A 28 -1.33 2.74 17.55
C ASP A 28 -1.16 3.21 16.08
N PHE A 29 -0.75 2.30 15.21
CA PHE A 29 -0.61 2.57 13.77
C PHE A 29 -1.93 2.74 13.05
N ASP A 30 -3.06 2.35 13.64
CA ASP A 30 -4.37 2.64 13.09
C ASP A 30 -4.67 4.15 13.11
N ASP A 31 -4.07 4.88 14.05
CA ASP A 31 -4.08 6.35 14.04
C ASP A 31 -3.00 6.92 13.09
N LYS A 32 -3.40 7.09 11.83
CA LYS A 32 -2.53 7.62 10.77
C LYS A 32 -1.93 9.00 11.10
N TYR A 33 -2.61 9.78 11.93
CA TYR A 33 -2.11 11.10 12.31
C TYR A 33 -1.04 11.04 13.38
N LYS A 34 -1.16 10.14 14.36
CA LYS A 34 -0.09 9.89 15.34
C LYS A 34 1.20 9.47 14.66
N PHE A 35 1.13 8.48 13.76
CA PHE A 35 2.29 8.05 12.98
C PHE A 35 2.91 9.21 12.19
N LYS A 36 2.08 10.04 11.56
CA LYS A 36 2.54 11.25 10.84
C LYS A 36 3.26 12.24 11.77
N GLN A 37 2.84 12.40 13.02
CA GLN A 37 3.52 13.27 13.98
C GLN A 37 4.90 12.73 14.36
N ILE A 38 5.06 11.41 14.49
CA ILE A 38 6.35 10.76 14.71
C ILE A 38 7.31 11.03 13.55
N LEU A 39 6.85 10.88 12.32
CA LEU A 39 7.66 11.21 11.15
C LEU A 39 8.03 12.70 11.12
N LYS A 40 7.12 13.56 11.58
CA LYS A 40 7.34 15.01 11.65
C LYS A 40 8.42 15.38 12.66
N SER A 41 8.41 14.80 13.87
CA SER A 41 9.37 15.11 14.93
C SER A 41 10.81 14.77 14.53
N ASP A 42 11.00 13.75 13.71
CA ASP A 42 12.30 13.31 13.20
C ASP A 42 12.65 13.84 11.81
N ASN A 43 11.85 14.79 11.29
CA ASN A 43 12.02 15.37 9.96
C ASN A 43 12.10 14.33 8.82
N LEU A 44 11.31 13.23 8.93
CA LEU A 44 11.28 12.16 7.95
C LEU A 44 10.27 12.44 6.83
N PRO A 45 10.45 11.84 5.64
CA PRO A 45 9.57 12.03 4.48
C PRO A 45 8.12 11.68 4.81
N ARG A 46 7.23 12.64 4.66
CA ARG A 46 5.77 12.49 4.86
C ARG A 46 5.01 13.46 3.96
N ALA A 47 3.78 13.16 3.64
CA ALA A 47 2.90 14.12 2.99
C ALA A 47 2.58 15.24 4.01
N GLU A 48 2.81 16.49 3.63
CA GLU A 48 2.42 17.64 4.43
C GLU A 48 0.90 17.66 4.59
N GLY A 49 0.39 17.90 5.80
CA GLY A 49 -1.04 17.87 6.04
C GLY A 49 -1.43 18.02 7.51
N GLY A 50 -2.73 18.15 7.74
CA GLY A 50 -3.34 18.34 9.05
C GLY A 50 -4.53 17.40 9.29
N CYS A 51 -4.89 17.23 10.57
CA CYS A 51 -6.06 16.47 11.00
C CYS A 51 -7.17 17.44 11.44
N PHE A 52 -8.39 17.19 11.02
CA PHE A 52 -9.52 18.07 11.21
C PHE A 52 -10.78 17.28 11.60
N ARG A 53 -11.66 17.94 12.37
CA ARG A 53 -13.03 17.47 12.64
C ARG A 53 -14.08 18.37 11.97
N LYS A 54 -13.75 19.65 11.78
CA LYS A 54 -14.63 20.63 11.15
C LYS A 54 -14.20 20.90 9.71
N ALA A 55 -15.09 20.66 8.76
CA ALA A 55 -14.84 20.86 7.33
C ALA A 55 -14.35 22.28 7.03
N GLN A 56 -14.93 23.30 7.69
CA GLN A 56 -14.59 24.71 7.46
C GLN A 56 -13.11 25.04 7.76
N LYS A 57 -12.55 24.44 8.85
CA LYS A 57 -11.12 24.58 9.17
C LYS A 57 -10.24 23.88 8.13
N ALA A 58 -10.67 22.72 7.67
CA ALA A 58 -9.96 21.98 6.63
C ALA A 58 -9.95 22.72 5.28
N LEU A 59 -11.06 23.36 4.91
CA LEU A 59 -11.15 24.15 3.69
C LEU A 59 -10.23 25.39 3.74
N PHE A 60 -10.14 26.04 4.90
CA PHE A 60 -9.21 27.15 5.08
C PHE A 60 -7.76 26.68 4.94
N TYR A 61 -7.39 25.62 5.65
CA TYR A 61 -6.05 25.02 5.57
C TYR A 61 -5.69 24.55 4.15
N ALA A 62 -6.65 24.00 3.42
CA ALA A 62 -6.44 23.54 2.05
C ALA A 62 -6.06 24.67 1.08
N LYS A 63 -6.55 25.91 1.31
CA LYS A 63 -6.17 27.09 0.51
C LYS A 63 -4.70 27.44 0.68
N GLU A 64 -4.18 27.33 1.90
CA GLU A 64 -2.77 27.58 2.20
C GLU A 64 -1.90 26.42 1.69
N LEU A 65 -2.36 25.19 1.89
CA LEU A 65 -1.64 24.00 1.44
C LEU A 65 -1.59 23.91 -0.09
N GLY A 66 -2.65 24.32 -0.79
CA GLY A 66 -2.79 24.27 -2.26
C GLY A 66 -3.05 22.86 -2.80
N PHE A 67 -3.69 22.80 -3.96
CA PHE A 67 -4.01 21.55 -4.67
C PHE A 67 -2.80 21.01 -5.47
N PRO A 68 -2.77 19.71 -5.85
CA PRO A 68 -3.77 18.68 -5.51
C PRO A 68 -3.62 18.11 -4.10
N LEU A 69 -4.74 17.58 -3.56
CA LEU A 69 -4.83 17.09 -2.18
C LEU A 69 -5.32 15.64 -2.10
N VAL A 70 -5.15 15.06 -0.90
CA VAL A 70 -5.74 13.79 -0.46
C VAL A 70 -6.56 14.04 0.79
N VAL A 71 -7.73 13.39 0.86
CA VAL A 71 -8.53 13.32 2.09
C VAL A 71 -8.70 11.85 2.48
N LYS A 72 -8.47 11.55 3.76
CA LYS A 72 -8.62 10.20 4.30
C LYS A 72 -9.15 10.25 5.74
N PRO A 73 -9.93 9.24 6.19
CA PRO A 73 -10.27 9.10 7.61
C PRO A 73 -9.01 9.01 8.46
N LYS A 74 -9.04 9.55 9.68
CA LYS A 74 -7.93 9.42 10.65
C LYS A 74 -7.70 7.96 11.03
N LEU A 75 -8.79 7.23 11.29
CA LEU A 75 -8.83 5.81 11.58
C LEU A 75 -9.48 5.06 10.42
N GLY A 76 -9.08 3.81 10.20
CA GLY A 76 -9.64 2.95 9.15
C GLY A 76 -8.57 2.32 8.26
N SER A 77 -8.93 1.22 7.61
CA SER A 77 -8.04 0.37 6.83
C SER A 77 -8.54 0.15 5.39
N LEU A 78 -7.75 -0.57 4.58
CA LEU A 78 -8.10 -1.03 3.23
C LEU A 78 -8.40 0.09 2.22
N SER A 79 -7.79 1.26 2.36
CA SER A 79 -8.00 2.43 1.46
C SER A 79 -9.47 2.85 1.29
N LYS A 80 -10.35 2.43 2.22
CA LYS A 80 -11.76 2.80 2.19
C LYS A 80 -11.92 4.29 2.49
N HIS A 81 -12.78 4.94 1.69
CA HIS A 81 -13.12 6.37 1.86
C HIS A 81 -11.92 7.33 1.77
N ILE A 82 -10.84 6.91 1.08
CA ILE A 82 -9.73 7.79 0.70
C ILE A 82 -10.04 8.36 -0.67
N THR A 83 -9.92 9.69 -0.79
CA THR A 83 -10.02 10.40 -2.07
C THR A 83 -8.68 11.05 -2.37
N CYS A 84 -8.08 10.65 -3.48
CA CYS A 84 -6.78 11.15 -3.93
C CYS A 84 -6.93 12.14 -5.10
N ASN A 85 -5.87 12.94 -5.32
CA ASN A 85 -5.75 13.85 -6.46
C ASN A 85 -6.92 14.83 -6.60
N ILE A 86 -7.35 15.39 -5.48
CA ILE A 86 -8.41 16.39 -5.41
C ILE A 86 -7.87 17.71 -5.96
N GLN A 87 -8.54 18.29 -6.98
CA GLN A 87 -8.04 19.44 -7.73
C GLN A 87 -8.69 20.77 -7.34
N ASN A 88 -9.83 20.74 -6.65
CA ASN A 88 -10.61 21.94 -6.34
C ASN A 88 -11.41 21.81 -5.04
N GLU A 89 -11.95 22.95 -4.57
CA GLU A 89 -12.71 23.00 -3.32
C GLU A 89 -14.03 22.22 -3.36
N ALA A 90 -14.69 22.13 -4.51
CA ALA A 90 -15.95 21.41 -4.64
C ALA A 90 -15.74 19.91 -4.41
N ASP A 91 -14.68 19.34 -5.01
CA ASP A 91 -14.32 17.94 -4.82
C ASP A 91 -13.75 17.69 -3.43
N LEU A 92 -13.05 18.68 -2.83
CA LEU A 92 -12.59 18.60 -1.45
C LEU A 92 -13.76 18.46 -0.46
N LYS A 93 -14.85 19.24 -0.64
CA LYS A 93 -16.05 19.13 0.20
C LYS A 93 -16.68 17.73 0.11
N LYS A 94 -16.78 17.16 -1.09
CA LYS A 94 -17.28 15.78 -1.29
C LYS A 94 -16.36 14.76 -0.59
N ALA A 95 -15.05 14.89 -0.76
CA ALA A 95 -14.07 14.01 -0.17
C ALA A 95 -14.09 14.04 1.37
N ILE A 96 -14.25 15.21 1.97
CA ILE A 96 -14.41 15.35 3.42
C ILE A 96 -15.66 14.61 3.89
N HIS A 97 -16.80 14.78 3.22
CA HIS A 97 -18.03 14.07 3.57
C HIS A 97 -17.84 12.55 3.49
N ILE A 98 -17.20 12.05 2.44
CA ILE A 98 -16.90 10.61 2.27
C ILE A 98 -16.03 10.09 3.43
N ALA A 99 -14.99 10.83 3.82
CA ALA A 99 -14.11 10.42 4.92
C ALA A 99 -14.84 10.42 6.27
N GLN A 100 -15.75 11.38 6.49
CA GLN A 100 -16.53 11.52 7.72
C GLN A 100 -17.58 10.44 7.92
N ILE A 101 -17.94 9.69 6.87
CA ILE A 101 -18.82 8.50 7.01
C ILE A 101 -18.15 7.45 7.92
N ILE A 102 -16.82 7.33 7.87
CA ILE A 102 -16.06 6.34 8.65
C ILE A 102 -15.58 6.90 9.98
N ASN A 103 -15.07 8.13 9.98
CA ASN A 103 -14.54 8.75 11.18
C ASN A 103 -14.78 10.25 11.16
N PRO A 104 -15.30 10.84 12.27
CA PRO A 104 -15.54 12.28 12.34
C PRO A 104 -14.23 13.10 12.20
N GLU A 105 -13.08 12.50 12.49
CA GLU A 105 -11.76 13.09 12.29
C GLU A 105 -11.17 12.58 10.97
N PHE A 106 -10.66 13.49 10.17
CA PHE A 106 -10.08 13.20 8.87
C PHE A 106 -8.80 14.01 8.64
N ILE A 107 -7.96 13.49 7.76
CA ILE A 107 -6.69 14.11 7.37
C ILE A 107 -6.86 14.72 5.99
N VAL A 108 -6.36 15.97 5.83
CA VAL A 108 -6.15 16.63 4.54
C VAL A 108 -4.67 16.79 4.35
N GLU A 109 -4.12 16.29 3.25
CA GLU A 109 -2.68 16.31 2.98
C GLU A 109 -2.38 16.54 1.50
N LYS A 110 -1.15 16.97 1.20
CA LYS A 110 -0.64 17.09 -0.18
C LYS A 110 -0.70 15.75 -0.90
N PHE A 111 -1.17 15.79 -2.14
CA PHE A 111 -1.05 14.65 -3.04
C PHE A 111 0.40 14.55 -3.54
N ILE A 112 0.98 13.37 -3.38
CA ILE A 112 2.30 13.04 -3.93
C ILE A 112 2.09 12.10 -5.11
N LYS A 113 2.61 12.47 -6.28
CA LYS A 113 2.57 11.62 -7.45
C LYS A 113 3.75 10.64 -7.40
N GLY A 114 3.47 9.37 -7.55
CA GLY A 114 4.47 8.32 -7.54
C GLY A 114 3.85 6.94 -7.39
N ASP A 115 4.71 5.96 -7.32
CA ASP A 115 4.37 4.56 -7.17
C ASP A 115 4.36 4.17 -5.69
N VAL A 116 3.39 3.35 -5.29
CA VAL A 116 3.23 2.92 -3.91
C VAL A 116 3.92 1.58 -3.69
N HIS A 117 4.91 1.60 -2.83
CA HIS A 117 5.67 0.43 -2.44
C HIS A 117 5.26 -0.04 -1.04
N ARG A 118 5.06 -1.34 -0.86
CA ARG A 118 5.03 -1.98 0.44
C ARG A 118 6.44 -2.45 0.80
N VAL A 119 6.96 -1.93 1.90
CA VAL A 119 8.24 -2.35 2.47
C VAL A 119 7.97 -3.08 3.76
N THR A 120 8.39 -4.34 3.87
CA THR A 120 8.24 -5.12 5.10
C THR A 120 9.59 -5.25 5.79
N LEU A 121 9.61 -4.93 7.10
CA LEU A 121 10.79 -5.07 7.94
C LEU A 121 10.54 -6.18 8.95
N VAL A 122 11.61 -6.97 9.20
CA VAL A 122 11.69 -8.00 10.23
C VAL A 122 12.99 -7.76 10.99
N ASP A 123 12.95 -7.73 12.32
CA ASP A 123 14.11 -7.40 13.16
C ASP A 123 14.76 -6.07 12.75
N HIS A 124 13.94 -5.06 12.44
CA HIS A 124 14.38 -3.75 11.95
C HIS A 124 15.20 -3.78 10.64
N LYS A 125 15.24 -4.92 9.94
CA LYS A 125 15.91 -5.08 8.64
C LYS A 125 14.88 -5.22 7.53
N MET A 126 15.15 -4.66 6.36
CA MET A 126 14.26 -4.81 5.22
C MET A 126 14.24 -6.28 4.76
N ALA A 127 13.08 -6.92 4.85
CA ALA A 127 12.83 -8.29 4.43
C ALA A 127 12.34 -8.37 2.98
N GLY A 128 11.66 -7.33 2.51
CA GLY A 128 11.17 -7.25 1.13
C GLY A 128 10.56 -5.90 0.82
N CYS A 129 10.59 -5.55 -0.46
CA CYS A 129 9.93 -4.39 -1.03
C CYS A 129 9.17 -4.80 -2.28
N CYS A 130 7.89 -4.46 -2.39
CA CYS A 130 7.13 -4.68 -3.61
C CYS A 130 6.38 -3.43 -4.04
N LEU A 131 6.39 -3.19 -5.35
CA LEU A 131 5.49 -2.22 -5.99
C LEU A 131 4.10 -2.85 -6.07
N ARG A 132 3.09 -2.08 -5.70
CA ARG A 132 1.68 -2.43 -5.89
C ARG A 132 1.11 -1.58 -7.01
N GLU A 133 0.58 -2.22 -8.03
CA GLU A 133 0.03 -1.56 -9.21
C GLU A 133 -1.47 -1.85 -9.34
N ALA A 134 -2.24 -0.84 -9.74
CA ALA A 134 -3.67 -1.02 -9.98
C ALA A 134 -3.93 -2.06 -11.08
N PRO A 135 -5.10 -2.75 -11.08
CA PRO A 135 -5.45 -3.70 -12.12
C PRO A 135 -5.25 -3.07 -13.50
N ASN A 136 -4.55 -3.78 -14.36
CA ASN A 136 -4.19 -3.30 -15.70
C ASN A 136 -4.04 -4.46 -16.68
N VAL A 137 -4.02 -4.13 -17.97
CA VAL A 137 -3.59 -5.03 -19.04
C VAL A 137 -2.57 -4.31 -19.92
N ILE A 138 -1.74 -5.09 -20.61
CA ILE A 138 -0.74 -4.59 -21.55
C ILE A 138 -1.14 -5.09 -22.94
N GLY A 139 -1.31 -4.18 -23.88
CA GLY A 139 -1.65 -4.49 -25.27
C GLY A 139 -0.58 -5.33 -25.96
N ASP A 140 -1.01 -6.22 -26.81
CA ASP A 140 -0.17 -7.03 -27.69
C ASP A 140 -0.40 -6.75 -29.19
N GLY A 141 -1.31 -5.80 -29.47
CA GLY A 141 -1.67 -5.41 -30.83
C GLY A 141 -2.69 -6.34 -31.51
N MET A 142 -3.19 -7.37 -30.81
CA MET A 142 -4.08 -8.39 -31.39
C MET A 142 -5.35 -8.61 -30.57
N HIS A 143 -5.23 -8.76 -29.25
CA HIS A 143 -6.34 -9.09 -28.39
C HIS A 143 -7.05 -7.85 -27.85
N THR A 144 -8.36 -7.98 -27.69
CA THR A 144 -9.19 -6.99 -26.99
C THR A 144 -8.83 -6.92 -25.49
N ILE A 145 -9.23 -5.85 -24.82
CA ILE A 145 -9.04 -5.72 -23.36
C ILE A 145 -9.72 -6.89 -22.63
N THR A 146 -10.89 -7.33 -23.06
CA THR A 146 -11.58 -8.51 -22.51
C THR A 146 -10.72 -9.77 -22.60
N GLU A 147 -10.16 -10.06 -23.76
CA GLU A 147 -9.29 -11.22 -23.97
C GLU A 147 -8.00 -11.13 -23.17
N LEU A 148 -7.36 -9.95 -23.13
CA LEU A 148 -6.16 -9.70 -22.33
C LEU A 148 -6.40 -9.91 -20.82
N ILE A 149 -7.58 -9.54 -20.30
CA ILE A 149 -7.98 -9.85 -18.93
C ILE A 149 -8.10 -11.36 -18.73
N GLY A 150 -8.72 -12.07 -19.67
CA GLY A 150 -8.82 -13.53 -19.66
C GLY A 150 -7.45 -14.18 -19.56
N ILE A 151 -6.55 -13.84 -20.49
CA ILE A 151 -5.16 -14.33 -20.53
C ILE A 151 -4.43 -14.04 -19.20
N LYS A 152 -4.55 -12.82 -18.71
CA LYS A 152 -3.90 -12.44 -17.44
C LYS A 152 -4.46 -13.20 -16.23
N ASN A 153 -5.75 -13.53 -16.24
CA ASN A 153 -6.42 -14.29 -15.20
C ASN A 153 -6.04 -15.79 -15.19
N GLU A 154 -5.43 -16.31 -16.25
CA GLU A 154 -4.91 -17.68 -16.32
C GLU A 154 -3.57 -17.84 -15.56
N HIS A 155 -2.96 -16.75 -15.08
CA HIS A 155 -1.72 -16.83 -14.31
C HIS A 155 -1.91 -17.74 -13.08
N PRO A 156 -1.04 -18.76 -12.86
CA PRO A 156 -1.25 -19.82 -11.87
C PRO A 156 -1.37 -19.33 -10.42
N TRP A 157 -0.88 -18.14 -10.11
CA TRP A 157 -0.99 -17.55 -8.79
C TRP A 157 -2.23 -16.66 -8.61
N ARG A 158 -3.06 -16.51 -9.66
CA ARG A 158 -4.33 -15.78 -9.56
C ARG A 158 -5.47 -16.71 -9.24
N GLY A 159 -6.29 -16.30 -8.28
CA GLY A 159 -7.48 -17.05 -7.87
C GLY A 159 -8.68 -16.17 -7.59
N GLU A 160 -9.80 -16.81 -7.31
CA GLU A 160 -11.05 -16.13 -6.98
C GLU A 160 -10.94 -15.34 -5.67
N THR A 161 -11.54 -14.17 -5.64
CA THR A 161 -11.45 -13.24 -4.50
C THR A 161 -11.91 -13.84 -3.17
N HIS A 162 -12.84 -14.80 -3.18
CA HIS A 162 -13.32 -15.48 -1.98
C HIS A 162 -12.45 -16.66 -1.54
N HIS A 163 -11.48 -17.08 -2.34
CA HIS A 163 -10.51 -18.11 -1.96
C HIS A 163 -9.41 -17.47 -1.12
N LYS A 164 -9.23 -17.92 0.11
CA LYS A 164 -8.28 -17.33 1.08
C LYS A 164 -6.81 -17.65 0.80
N ASN A 165 -6.55 -18.63 -0.06
CA ASN A 165 -5.20 -19.14 -0.36
C ASN A 165 -4.57 -18.53 -1.62
N PHE A 166 -5.15 -17.47 -2.17
CA PHE A 166 -4.57 -16.72 -3.29
C PHE A 166 -4.21 -15.31 -2.87
N THR A 167 -2.98 -14.91 -3.16
CA THR A 167 -2.48 -13.55 -2.95
C THR A 167 -2.84 -12.64 -4.11
N LEU A 168 -2.68 -13.14 -5.34
CA LEU A 168 -3.12 -12.45 -6.55
C LEU A 168 -4.56 -12.84 -6.86
N HIS A 169 -5.44 -11.87 -6.87
CA HIS A 169 -6.83 -12.09 -7.26
C HIS A 169 -7.02 -11.93 -8.75
N LYS A 170 -7.99 -12.64 -9.29
CA LYS A 170 -8.44 -12.43 -10.67
C LYS A 170 -8.99 -11.03 -10.85
N ILE A 171 -8.74 -10.44 -12.01
CA ILE A 171 -9.36 -9.18 -12.41
C ILE A 171 -10.84 -9.44 -12.63
N ILE A 172 -11.68 -8.67 -11.95
CA ILE A 172 -13.14 -8.72 -12.06
C ILE A 172 -13.57 -7.59 -12.98
N ILE A 173 -14.36 -7.92 -13.98
CA ILE A 173 -14.97 -6.95 -14.90
C ILE A 173 -16.31 -6.53 -14.28
N ASP A 174 -16.40 -5.27 -13.86
CA ASP A 174 -17.61 -4.68 -13.32
C ASP A 174 -17.91 -3.31 -13.98
N GLU A 175 -18.95 -2.64 -13.53
CA GLU A 175 -19.33 -1.31 -14.02
C GLU A 175 -18.21 -0.27 -13.79
N ASN A 176 -17.44 -0.39 -12.68
CA ASN A 176 -16.33 0.51 -12.40
C ASN A 176 -15.21 0.33 -13.42
N THR A 177 -14.93 -0.91 -13.83
CA THR A 177 -13.95 -1.22 -14.88
C THR A 177 -14.34 -0.54 -16.20
N GLN A 178 -15.58 -0.71 -16.63
CA GLN A 178 -16.08 -0.10 -17.86
C GLN A 178 -16.06 1.44 -17.78
N PHE A 179 -16.52 2.01 -16.67
CA PHE A 179 -16.50 3.45 -16.45
C PHE A 179 -15.06 4.01 -16.46
N PHE A 180 -14.10 3.28 -15.87
CA PHE A 180 -12.71 3.72 -15.83
C PHE A 180 -12.02 3.63 -17.18
N LEU A 181 -12.32 2.62 -17.98
CA LEU A 181 -11.87 2.52 -19.37
C LEU A 181 -12.44 3.66 -20.22
N ALA A 182 -13.75 3.94 -20.10
CA ALA A 182 -14.38 5.04 -20.84
C ALA A 182 -13.71 6.41 -20.58
N LYS A 183 -13.25 6.65 -19.36
CA LYS A 183 -12.45 7.88 -19.04
C LYS A 183 -11.11 7.94 -19.76
N GLN A 184 -10.59 6.82 -20.22
CA GLN A 184 -9.36 6.71 -21.00
C GLN A 184 -9.64 6.67 -22.50
N GLY A 185 -10.91 6.83 -22.92
CA GLY A 185 -11.35 6.71 -24.32
C GLY A 185 -11.33 5.26 -24.83
N LEU A 186 -11.41 4.28 -23.93
CA LEU A 186 -11.32 2.84 -24.23
C LEU A 186 -12.62 2.15 -23.88
N THR A 187 -12.83 0.99 -24.52
CA THR A 187 -13.91 0.03 -24.24
C THR A 187 -13.33 -1.35 -23.99
N MET A 188 -14.14 -2.29 -23.55
CA MET A 188 -13.73 -3.68 -23.36
C MET A 188 -13.28 -4.35 -24.69
N GLU A 189 -13.80 -3.87 -25.82
CA GLU A 189 -13.49 -4.35 -27.17
C GLU A 189 -12.30 -3.63 -27.82
N SER A 190 -11.70 -2.66 -27.12
CA SER A 190 -10.53 -1.96 -27.65
C SER A 190 -9.33 -2.88 -27.75
N VAL A 191 -8.63 -2.85 -28.89
CA VAL A 191 -7.32 -3.49 -29.10
C VAL A 191 -6.24 -2.47 -28.86
N LEU A 192 -5.39 -2.72 -27.87
CA LEU A 192 -4.31 -1.81 -27.51
C LEU A 192 -3.06 -2.07 -28.33
N PRO A 193 -2.33 -1.03 -28.78
CA PRO A 193 -1.01 -1.22 -29.39
C PRO A 193 -0.08 -2.00 -28.45
N THR A 194 0.84 -2.78 -29.04
CA THR A 194 1.81 -3.56 -28.28
C THR A 194 2.58 -2.70 -27.26
N GLY A 195 2.65 -3.17 -26.02
CA GLY A 195 3.33 -2.48 -24.91
C GLY A 195 2.51 -1.35 -24.28
N THR A 196 1.37 -0.97 -24.85
CA THR A 196 0.49 0.06 -24.26
C THR A 196 -0.25 -0.50 -23.07
N LYS A 197 -0.18 0.18 -21.92
CA LYS A 197 -0.86 -0.22 -20.69
C LYS A 197 -2.20 0.50 -20.57
N ALA A 198 -3.27 -0.25 -20.29
CA ALA A 198 -4.57 0.28 -19.87
C ALA A 198 -4.87 -0.12 -18.43
N TYR A 199 -5.19 0.85 -17.58
CA TYR A 199 -5.63 0.59 -16.22
C TYR A 199 -7.12 0.30 -16.18
N LEU A 200 -7.50 -0.66 -15.35
CA LEU A 200 -8.88 -1.14 -15.21
C LEU A 200 -9.56 -0.58 -13.95
N HIS A 201 -8.79 0.04 -13.07
CA HIS A 201 -9.28 0.65 -11.85
C HIS A 201 -8.41 1.84 -11.44
N SER A 202 -9.01 2.84 -10.75
CA SER A 202 -8.29 4.03 -10.27
C SER A 202 -7.52 3.81 -8.95
N LYS A 203 -7.74 2.69 -8.28
CA LYS A 203 -7.15 2.37 -6.97
C LYS A 203 -6.41 1.05 -7.02
N ILE A 204 -5.38 0.95 -6.20
CA ILE A 204 -4.63 -0.28 -5.97
C ILE A 204 -5.41 -1.12 -4.95
N ILE A 205 -6.20 -2.08 -5.44
CA ILE A 205 -7.00 -2.97 -4.61
C ILE A 205 -6.67 -4.41 -5.01
N LEU A 206 -6.02 -5.16 -4.12
CA LEU A 206 -5.62 -6.55 -4.39
C LEU A 206 -6.82 -7.41 -4.82
N LYS A 207 -7.94 -7.28 -4.12
CA LYS A 207 -9.18 -8.02 -4.42
C LYS A 207 -9.78 -7.72 -5.80
N CYS A 208 -9.38 -6.64 -6.45
CA CYS A 208 -9.83 -6.29 -7.79
C CYS A 208 -8.83 -6.72 -8.88
N GLY A 209 -7.80 -7.48 -8.52
CA GLY A 209 -6.80 -7.98 -9.46
C GLY A 209 -5.57 -7.08 -9.63
N ALA A 210 -5.23 -6.27 -8.62
CA ALA A 210 -4.00 -5.48 -8.61
C ALA A 210 -2.76 -6.39 -8.75
N ASP A 211 -1.71 -5.85 -9.34
CA ASP A 211 -0.44 -6.52 -9.53
C ASP A 211 0.52 -6.23 -8.36
N ILE A 212 1.44 -7.16 -8.15
CA ILE A 212 2.52 -7.05 -7.19
C ILE A 212 3.83 -7.37 -7.91
N HIS A 213 4.80 -6.47 -7.82
CA HIS A 213 6.11 -6.63 -8.45
C HIS A 213 7.19 -6.54 -7.37
N ASP A 214 8.03 -7.56 -7.26
CA ASP A 214 9.19 -7.48 -6.34
C ASP A 214 10.16 -6.40 -6.81
N LYS A 215 10.57 -5.56 -5.88
CA LYS A 215 11.49 -4.44 -6.07
C LYS A 215 12.62 -4.43 -5.02
N THR A 216 12.78 -5.53 -4.30
CA THR A 216 13.67 -5.61 -3.13
C THR A 216 15.10 -5.24 -3.47
N ASP A 217 15.64 -5.77 -4.58
CA ASP A 217 17.04 -5.54 -4.97
C ASP A 217 17.25 -4.18 -5.66
N GLU A 218 16.15 -3.51 -6.04
CA GLU A 218 16.21 -2.19 -6.67
C GLU A 218 16.21 -1.04 -5.66
N VAL A 219 15.94 -1.32 -4.37
CA VAL A 219 15.80 -0.27 -3.35
C VAL A 219 17.13 0.41 -3.07
N HIS A 220 17.17 1.74 -3.24
CA HIS A 220 18.38 2.53 -2.93
C HIS A 220 18.81 2.36 -1.46
N PRO A 221 20.12 2.25 -1.14
CA PRO A 221 20.60 2.09 0.24
C PRO A 221 20.10 3.15 1.22
N ASP A 222 19.98 4.42 0.81
CA ASP A 222 19.45 5.50 1.66
C ASP A 222 17.97 5.30 1.99
N ASN A 223 17.21 4.68 1.08
CA ASN A 223 15.81 4.33 1.34
C ASN A 223 15.72 3.17 2.32
N ILE A 224 16.60 2.17 2.21
CA ILE A 224 16.71 1.07 3.19
C ILE A 224 17.03 1.64 4.57
N ALA A 225 18.01 2.53 4.68
CA ALA A 225 18.38 3.18 5.94
C ALA A 225 17.23 4.00 6.54
N LEU A 226 16.46 4.70 5.70
CA LEU A 226 15.24 5.41 6.11
C LEU A 226 14.21 4.45 6.72
N PHE A 227 13.89 3.35 6.06
CA PHE A 227 12.89 2.38 6.52
C PHE A 227 13.32 1.72 7.83
N GLN A 228 14.58 1.34 7.96
CA GLN A 228 15.15 0.80 9.20
C GLN A 228 15.11 1.83 10.34
N LYS A 229 15.42 3.09 10.05
CA LYS A 229 15.31 4.18 11.05
C LYS A 229 13.88 4.31 11.55
N ILE A 230 12.88 4.29 10.66
CA ILE A 230 11.47 4.39 11.03
C ILE A 230 11.05 3.22 11.92
N SER A 231 11.41 1.99 11.56
CA SER A 231 11.10 0.80 12.35
C SER A 231 11.68 0.88 13.77
N ARG A 232 12.93 1.35 13.93
CA ARG A 232 13.55 1.54 15.24
C ARG A 232 12.91 2.70 16.03
N LEU A 233 12.61 3.82 15.36
CA LEU A 233 11.95 4.97 15.98
C LEU A 233 10.57 4.61 16.53
N CYS A 234 9.86 3.72 15.84
CA CYS A 234 8.56 3.22 16.26
C CYS A 234 8.63 2.02 17.22
N ASP A 235 9.85 1.54 17.54
CA ASP A 235 10.08 0.34 18.35
C ASP A 235 9.23 -0.86 17.86
N THR A 236 9.20 -1.06 16.54
CA THR A 236 8.36 -2.07 15.90
C THR A 236 9.22 -2.93 14.96
N PRO A 237 9.73 -4.06 15.43
CA PRO A 237 10.63 -4.92 14.65
C PRO A 237 9.94 -5.60 13.46
N LEU A 238 8.62 -5.84 13.54
CA LEU A 238 7.82 -6.36 12.44
C LEU A 238 6.82 -5.29 12.00
N VAL A 239 7.06 -4.67 10.84
CA VAL A 239 6.22 -3.60 10.34
C VAL A 239 6.20 -3.57 8.80
N GLY A 240 5.04 -3.25 8.24
CA GLY A 240 4.89 -2.93 6.83
C GLY A 240 4.73 -1.42 6.63
N LEU A 241 5.63 -0.80 5.90
CA LEU A 241 5.56 0.61 5.54
C LEU A 241 4.99 0.77 4.12
N ASP A 242 4.05 1.68 3.95
CA ASP A 242 3.63 2.13 2.62
C ASP A 242 4.42 3.40 2.26
N PHE A 243 5.26 3.29 1.25
CA PHE A 243 6.13 4.36 0.77
C PHE A 243 5.78 4.74 -0.65
N ILE A 244 5.55 6.04 -0.90
CA ILE A 244 5.31 6.57 -2.24
C ILE A 244 6.52 7.35 -2.71
N CYS A 245 6.99 7.05 -3.92
CA CYS A 245 8.09 7.76 -4.58
C CYS A 245 7.96 7.64 -6.10
N GLN A 246 8.72 8.44 -6.82
CA GLN A 246 8.79 8.36 -8.29
C GLN A 246 9.63 7.18 -8.77
N ASP A 247 10.69 6.87 -8.02
CA ASP A 247 11.65 5.81 -8.35
C ASP A 247 12.29 5.29 -7.06
N ILE A 248 12.08 4.02 -6.75
CA ILE A 248 12.60 3.39 -5.53
C ILE A 248 14.13 3.22 -5.55
N SER A 249 14.74 3.20 -6.75
CA SER A 249 16.18 3.11 -6.95
C SER A 249 16.92 4.45 -6.76
N ARG A 250 16.17 5.54 -6.57
CA ARG A 250 16.74 6.86 -6.26
C ARG A 250 16.62 7.16 -4.77
N PRO A 251 17.58 7.88 -4.16
CA PRO A 251 17.52 8.23 -2.75
C PRO A 251 16.33 9.15 -2.45
N HIS A 252 15.67 8.93 -1.31
CA HIS A 252 14.47 9.65 -0.90
C HIS A 252 14.65 11.18 -0.84
N HIS A 253 15.84 11.66 -0.50
CA HIS A 253 16.13 13.10 -0.38
C HIS A 253 16.35 13.80 -1.74
N GLN A 254 16.40 13.05 -2.86
CA GLN A 254 16.54 13.57 -4.23
C GLN A 254 15.23 13.53 -5.03
N GLN A 255 14.11 13.20 -4.40
CA GLN A 255 12.82 13.10 -5.06
C GLN A 255 11.67 13.45 -4.12
N LYS A 256 10.50 13.75 -4.68
CA LYS A 256 9.27 13.88 -3.91
C LYS A 256 8.81 12.49 -3.49
N CYS A 257 8.77 12.24 -2.19
CA CYS A 257 8.34 10.97 -1.63
C CYS A 257 7.69 11.16 -0.27
N ALA A 258 7.04 10.13 0.24
CA ALA A 258 6.52 10.09 1.60
C ALA A 258 6.32 8.65 2.10
N VAL A 259 6.46 8.45 3.40
CA VAL A 259 5.88 7.31 4.10
C VAL A 259 4.43 7.67 4.41
N LEU A 260 3.49 6.87 3.91
CA LEU A 260 2.06 7.14 3.94
C LEU A 260 1.40 6.58 5.21
N GLU A 261 1.78 5.35 5.57
CA GLU A 261 1.27 4.62 6.74
C GLU A 261 2.24 3.51 7.15
N ALA A 262 2.05 3.03 8.38
CA ALA A 262 2.69 1.83 8.90
C ALA A 262 1.61 0.82 9.33
N ASN A 263 1.91 -0.46 9.19
CA ASN A 263 1.01 -1.58 9.50
C ASN A 263 1.73 -2.54 10.43
N SER A 264 1.20 -2.74 11.65
CA SER A 264 1.78 -3.65 12.66
C SER A 264 1.60 -5.15 12.31
N LEU A 265 0.59 -5.47 11.50
CA LEU A 265 0.36 -6.82 10.97
C LEU A 265 0.43 -6.77 9.45
N PRO A 266 1.64 -6.66 8.85
CA PRO A 266 1.78 -6.53 7.41
C PRO A 266 1.32 -7.79 6.69
N TYR A 267 0.57 -7.62 5.60
CA TYR A 267 0.25 -8.72 4.70
C TYR A 267 1.51 -9.13 3.95
N ILE A 268 2.11 -10.24 4.33
CA ILE A 268 3.43 -10.69 3.84
C ILE A 268 3.37 -11.53 2.56
N ASP A 269 2.24 -12.14 2.25
CA ASP A 269 2.06 -13.02 1.09
C ASP A 269 2.44 -12.33 -0.22
N MET A 270 2.27 -11.00 -0.29
CA MET A 270 2.63 -10.22 -1.46
C MET A 270 4.13 -10.31 -1.82
N HIS A 271 4.99 -10.62 -0.85
CA HIS A 271 6.41 -10.83 -1.11
C HIS A 271 6.72 -12.25 -1.58
N HIS A 272 5.86 -13.22 -1.24
CA HIS A 272 6.04 -14.62 -1.64
C HIS A 272 5.54 -14.90 -3.06
N TYR A 273 4.56 -14.10 -3.56
CA TYR A 273 3.87 -14.38 -4.82
C TYR A 273 3.79 -13.13 -5.71
N PRO A 274 4.93 -12.50 -6.09
CA PRO A 274 4.91 -11.36 -7.00
C PRO A 274 4.60 -11.82 -8.44
N VAL A 275 3.96 -10.97 -9.24
CA VAL A 275 3.74 -11.22 -10.69
C VAL A 275 5.09 -11.19 -11.44
N THR A 276 5.98 -10.30 -11.01
CA THR A 276 7.35 -10.19 -11.57
C THR A 276 8.37 -9.99 -10.47
N GLY A 277 9.61 -10.33 -10.75
CA GLY A 277 10.72 -10.29 -9.80
C GLY A 277 10.87 -11.62 -9.04
N GLN A 278 11.50 -11.60 -7.86
CA GLN A 278 11.83 -12.78 -7.08
C GLN A 278 10.91 -12.94 -5.88
N PRO A 279 10.36 -14.14 -5.61
CA PRO A 279 9.74 -14.44 -4.32
C PRO A 279 10.71 -14.22 -3.16
N ARG A 280 10.24 -13.59 -2.08
CA ARG A 280 11.01 -13.32 -0.86
C ARG A 280 10.45 -14.12 0.30
N ASN A 281 11.28 -14.91 0.96
CA ASN A 281 10.87 -15.74 2.09
C ASN A 281 10.73 -14.93 3.38
N VAL A 282 9.81 -13.97 3.40
CA VAL A 282 9.55 -13.11 4.57
C VAL A 282 9.04 -13.94 5.76
N ALA A 283 8.23 -14.97 5.49
CA ALA A 283 7.75 -15.86 6.54
C ALA A 283 8.91 -16.59 7.25
N GLY A 284 9.90 -17.09 6.50
CA GLY A 284 11.10 -17.68 7.07
C GLY A 284 11.87 -16.71 7.96
N LEU A 285 12.10 -15.46 7.48
CA LEU A 285 12.76 -14.44 8.27
C LEU A 285 12.01 -14.11 9.57
N ILE A 286 10.67 -14.13 9.55
CA ILE A 286 9.86 -13.96 10.77
C ILE A 286 10.07 -15.14 11.71
N MET A 287 10.10 -16.38 11.21
CA MET A 287 10.33 -17.57 12.02
C MET A 287 11.72 -17.53 12.65
N ASP A 288 12.76 -17.19 11.88
CA ASP A 288 14.12 -17.03 12.39
C ASP A 288 14.20 -15.96 13.49
N TYR A 289 13.55 -14.81 13.27
CA TYR A 289 13.48 -13.76 14.28
C TYR A 289 12.78 -14.21 15.56
N VAL A 290 11.67 -14.92 15.44
CA VAL A 290 10.85 -15.31 16.60
C VAL A 290 11.46 -16.48 17.37
N PHE A 291 12.05 -17.45 16.69
CA PHE A 291 12.54 -18.70 17.31
C PHE A 291 14.06 -18.80 17.39
N GLY A 292 14.79 -17.94 16.72
CA GLY A 292 16.25 -17.99 16.53
C GLY A 292 16.64 -18.61 15.20
N GLU A 293 17.80 -18.22 14.69
CA GLU A 293 18.32 -18.72 13.41
C GLU A 293 18.61 -20.22 13.47
N GLY A 294 18.37 -20.90 12.35
CA GLY A 294 18.73 -22.31 12.16
C GLY A 294 17.65 -23.31 12.59
N LEU A 295 16.39 -23.04 12.26
CA LEU A 295 15.29 -24.02 12.32
C LEU A 295 15.33 -24.97 11.14
#